data_46a3517fd22f3b772f2f94da0340c437
#
_entry.id   46a3517fd22f3b772f2f94da0340c437
#
_cell.length_a   1.000
_cell.length_b   1.000
_cell.length_c   1.000
_cell.angle_alpha   90.00
_cell.angle_beta   90.00
_cell.angle_gamma   90.00
#
_symmetry.space_group_name_H-M   'P 1'
#
loop_
_entity.id
_entity.type
_entity.pdbx_description
1 polymer ?
#
loop_
_entity_poly.entity_id
_entity_poly.type
_entity_poly.pdbx_seq_one_letter_code
_entity_poly.pdbx_strand_id
1 'polypeptide(L)'
;AYTPLTKIPAYSGAKAAVTNFTQWLAVHMSKVGIRVNAIAPGFFVTAQNEKLLFNEDGTPTARSQKILNSTPMGRYGEAHELIGTLLYLVNNDASGFVNGVCIPVDGAFSAYSGV
;
A
#
# COMPACT_ATOMS: atom_id res chain seq x y z
N ALA A 1 -2.35 -5.99 -0.76
CA ALA A 1 -3.05 -6.70 -1.82
C ALA A 1 -4.47 -7.08 -1.40
N TYR A 2 -5.31 -6.09 -1.28
CA TYR A 2 -6.75 -6.32 -1.04
C TYR A 2 -7.49 -6.68 -2.33
N THR A 3 -7.01 -6.14 -3.45
CA THR A 3 -7.60 -6.37 -4.77
C THR A 3 -6.51 -6.74 -5.76
N PRO A 4 -6.69 -7.78 -6.59
CA PRO A 4 -5.68 -8.16 -7.56
C PRO A 4 -5.57 -7.12 -8.68
N LEU A 5 -4.35 -6.91 -9.17
CA LEU A 5 -4.13 -6.13 -10.37
C LEU A 5 -4.48 -6.96 -11.61
N THR A 6 -5.18 -6.36 -12.54
CA THR A 6 -5.84 -7.06 -13.66
C THR A 6 -4.89 -7.89 -14.53
N LYS A 7 -3.64 -7.45 -14.70
CA LYS A 7 -2.71 -8.04 -15.64
C LYS A 7 -1.55 -8.83 -15.03
N ILE A 8 -1.43 -8.83 -13.70
CA ILE A 8 -0.28 -9.44 -13.01
C ILE A 8 -0.71 -10.31 -11.82
N PRO A 9 -1.36 -11.47 -12.08
CA PRO A 9 -1.91 -12.31 -11.01
C PRO A 9 -0.84 -12.86 -10.06
N ALA A 10 0.34 -13.21 -10.56
CA ALA A 10 1.42 -13.72 -9.71
C ALA A 10 1.92 -12.67 -8.72
N TYR A 11 2.07 -11.43 -9.15
CA TYR A 11 2.42 -10.31 -8.27
C TYR A 11 1.34 -10.10 -7.21
N SER A 12 0.09 -10.08 -7.62
CA SER A 12 -1.05 -9.89 -6.71
C SER A 12 -1.15 -11.02 -5.70
N GLY A 13 -0.94 -12.26 -6.13
CA GLY A 13 -0.90 -13.43 -5.25
C GLY A 13 0.24 -13.35 -4.23
N ALA A 14 1.43 -12.95 -4.66
CA ALA A 14 2.58 -12.77 -3.77
C ALA A 14 2.32 -11.68 -2.72
N LYS A 15 1.70 -10.57 -3.11
CA LYS A 15 1.34 -9.50 -2.16
C LYS A 15 0.25 -9.93 -1.18
N ALA A 16 -0.72 -10.72 -1.61
CA ALA A 16 -1.72 -11.31 -0.72
C ALA A 16 -1.07 -12.27 0.30
N ALA A 17 -0.08 -13.04 -0.14
CA ALA A 17 0.68 -13.93 0.74
C ALA A 17 1.44 -13.15 1.82
N VAL A 18 2.00 -11.99 1.50
CA VAL A 18 2.65 -11.10 2.49
C VAL A 18 1.66 -10.67 3.56
N THR A 19 0.44 -10.28 3.20
CA THR A 19 -0.60 -9.91 4.17
C THR A 19 -0.97 -11.06 5.09
N ASN A 20 -1.19 -12.24 4.53
CA ASN A 20 -1.48 -13.45 5.30
C ASN A 20 -0.31 -13.83 6.23
N PHE A 21 0.91 -13.79 5.72
CA PHE A 21 2.11 -14.06 6.51
C PHE A 21 2.28 -13.06 7.65
N THR A 22 1.97 -11.79 7.43
CA THR A 22 1.98 -10.76 8.48
C THR A 22 1.09 -11.16 9.65
N GLN A 23 -0.10 -11.65 9.37
CA GLN A 23 -1.05 -12.10 10.40
C GLN A 23 -0.52 -13.33 11.16
N TRP A 24 -0.03 -14.32 10.42
CA TRP A 24 0.57 -15.51 11.03
C TRP A 24 1.75 -15.15 11.93
N LEU A 25 2.65 -14.31 11.44
CA LEU A 25 3.85 -13.91 12.16
C LEU A 25 3.51 -13.07 13.40
N ALA A 26 2.49 -12.21 13.30
CA ALA A 26 2.02 -11.42 14.44
C ALA A 26 1.58 -12.32 15.59
N VAL A 27 0.81 -13.36 15.30
CA VAL A 27 0.38 -14.34 16.31
C VAL A 27 1.58 -15.09 16.88
N HIS A 28 2.48 -15.57 16.01
CA HIS A 28 3.63 -16.35 16.41
C HIS A 28 4.59 -15.56 17.33
N MET A 29 4.82 -14.30 17.01
CA MET A 29 5.78 -13.44 17.73
C MET A 29 5.18 -12.72 18.94
N SER A 30 3.87 -12.75 19.13
CA SER A 30 3.21 -12.08 20.25
C SER A 30 3.73 -12.52 21.60
N LYS A 31 4.05 -13.80 21.76
CA LYS A 31 4.53 -14.37 23.03
C LYS A 31 5.92 -13.87 23.43
N VAL A 32 6.71 -13.39 22.49
CA VAL A 32 8.03 -12.81 22.75
C VAL A 32 8.01 -11.27 22.73
N GLY A 33 6.81 -10.68 22.70
CA GLY A 33 6.65 -9.22 22.80
C GLY A 33 6.95 -8.45 21.53
N ILE A 34 6.92 -9.11 20.36
CA ILE A 34 7.14 -8.46 19.06
C ILE A 34 5.80 -8.30 18.34
N ARG A 35 5.50 -7.08 17.94
CA ARG A 35 4.35 -6.77 17.09
C ARG A 35 4.77 -6.80 15.62
N VAL A 36 3.90 -7.30 14.77
CA VAL A 36 4.13 -7.41 13.33
C VAL A 36 2.94 -6.82 12.59
N ASN A 37 3.20 -5.79 11.83
CA ASN A 37 2.19 -5.09 11.04
C ASN A 37 2.74 -4.83 9.63
N ALA A 38 1.87 -4.49 8.72
CA ALA A 38 2.23 -4.16 7.35
C ALA A 38 1.61 -2.83 6.93
N ILE A 39 2.27 -2.16 6.00
CA ILE A 39 1.73 -1.00 5.29
C ILE A 39 1.50 -1.43 3.84
N ALA A 40 0.33 -1.10 3.30
CA ALA A 40 -0.02 -1.34 1.90
C ALA A 40 -0.07 0.00 1.16
N PRO A 41 1.05 0.43 0.56
CA PRO A 41 1.06 1.65 -0.24
C PRO A 41 0.23 1.48 -1.51
N GLY A 42 -0.51 2.51 -1.88
CA GLY A 42 -1.14 2.63 -3.18
C GLY A 42 -0.11 3.01 -4.25
N PHE A 43 -0.49 3.90 -5.15
CA PHE A 43 0.41 4.34 -6.21
C PHE A 43 1.16 5.61 -5.79
N PHE A 44 2.47 5.50 -5.82
CA PHE A 44 3.43 6.58 -5.53
C PHE A 44 4.34 6.75 -6.73
N VAL A 45 4.70 7.97 -7.06
CA VAL A 45 5.69 8.23 -8.11
C VAL A 45 7.08 8.02 -7.53
N THR A 46 7.87 7.21 -8.22
CA THR A 46 9.26 6.94 -7.90
C THR A 46 10.12 7.12 -9.14
N ALA A 47 11.44 7.26 -8.96
CA ALA A 47 12.38 7.30 -10.10
C ALA A 47 12.24 6.07 -11.02
N GLN A 48 11.81 4.94 -10.46
CA GLN A 48 11.67 3.67 -11.15
C GLN A 48 10.46 3.63 -12.09
N ASN A 49 9.36 4.27 -11.73
CA ASN A 49 8.10 4.20 -12.47
C ASN A 49 7.70 5.49 -13.18
N GLU A 50 8.43 6.57 -12.98
CA GLU A 50 8.09 7.89 -13.53
C GLU A 50 7.91 7.86 -15.05
N LYS A 51 8.79 7.14 -15.76
CA LYS A 51 8.71 7.01 -17.24
C LYS A 51 7.49 6.20 -17.71
N LEU A 52 6.93 5.36 -16.84
CA LEU A 52 5.72 4.58 -17.13
C LEU A 52 4.45 5.40 -16.88
N LEU A 53 4.54 6.44 -16.07
CA LEU A 53 3.41 7.22 -15.61
C LEU A 53 3.28 8.57 -16.32
N PHE A 54 4.39 9.13 -16.78
CA PHE A 54 4.43 10.44 -17.43
C PHE A 54 5.13 10.38 -18.77
N ASN A 55 4.58 11.08 -19.75
CA ASN A 55 5.21 11.31 -21.05
C ASN A 55 6.37 12.32 -20.90
N GLU A 56 7.20 12.46 -21.94
CA GLU A 56 8.33 13.41 -21.94
C GLU A 56 7.90 14.86 -21.72
N ASP A 57 6.68 15.22 -22.15
CA ASP A 57 6.09 16.55 -21.97
C ASP A 57 5.45 16.76 -20.58
N GLY A 58 5.53 15.77 -19.69
CA GLY A 58 4.99 15.82 -18.34
C GLY A 58 3.51 15.44 -18.23
N THR A 59 2.84 15.12 -19.34
CA THR A 59 1.43 14.67 -19.31
C THR A 59 1.33 13.23 -18.85
N PRO A 60 0.22 12.83 -18.18
CA PRO A 60 0.03 11.44 -17.76
C PRO A 60 -0.08 10.49 -18.96
N THR A 61 0.54 9.31 -18.85
CA THR A 61 0.33 8.23 -19.80
C THR A 61 -1.08 7.64 -19.67
N ALA A 62 -1.53 6.84 -20.64
CA ALA A 62 -2.82 6.14 -20.55
C ALA A 62 -2.91 5.25 -19.31
N ARG A 63 -1.80 4.59 -18.93
CA ARG A 63 -1.70 3.82 -17.69
C ARG A 63 -1.90 4.70 -16.45
N SER A 64 -1.22 5.83 -16.41
CA SER A 64 -1.35 6.82 -15.33
C SER A 64 -2.78 7.31 -15.18
N GLN A 65 -3.44 7.63 -16.29
CA GLN A 65 -4.82 8.10 -16.26
C GLN A 65 -5.78 7.05 -15.68
N LYS A 66 -5.59 5.78 -16.01
CA LYS A 66 -6.39 4.68 -15.42
C LYS A 66 -6.18 4.58 -13.91
N ILE A 67 -4.94 4.71 -13.45
CA ILE A 67 -4.60 4.67 -12.02
C ILE A 67 -5.29 5.84 -11.30
N LEU A 68 -5.16 7.05 -11.83
CA LEU A 68 -5.75 8.26 -11.24
C LEU A 68 -7.28 8.19 -11.21
N ASN A 69 -7.90 7.69 -12.26
CA ASN A 69 -9.35 7.51 -12.33
C ASN A 69 -9.87 6.48 -11.31
N SER A 70 -9.03 5.52 -10.93
CA SER A 70 -9.37 4.48 -9.94
C SER A 70 -8.93 4.85 -8.52
N THR A 71 -8.31 6.01 -8.34
CA THR A 71 -7.89 6.53 -7.05
C THR A 71 -8.82 7.69 -6.66
N PRO A 72 -9.74 7.51 -5.71
CA PRO A 72 -10.72 8.57 -5.38
C PRO A 72 -10.11 9.91 -4.99
N MET A 73 -8.94 9.93 -4.35
CA MET A 73 -8.26 11.20 -4.06
C MET A 73 -7.63 11.86 -5.30
N GLY A 74 -7.61 11.19 -6.45
CA GLY A 74 -7.28 11.78 -7.75
C GLY A 74 -5.82 12.17 -7.94
N ARG A 75 -4.92 11.64 -7.13
CA ARG A 75 -3.49 11.94 -7.21
C ARG A 75 -2.63 10.75 -6.79
N TYR A 76 -1.37 10.81 -7.09
CA TYR A 76 -0.36 9.92 -6.52
C TYR A 76 -0.01 10.32 -5.09
N GLY A 77 0.39 9.34 -4.29
CA GLY A 77 0.97 9.60 -2.99
C GLY A 77 2.41 10.11 -3.11
N GLU A 78 2.82 10.87 -2.13
CA GLU A 78 4.20 11.32 -1.98
C GLU A 78 4.91 10.49 -0.89
N ALA A 79 6.19 10.18 -1.10
CA ALA A 79 6.93 9.25 -0.23
C ALA A 79 6.85 9.62 1.27
N HIS A 80 6.86 10.90 1.60
CA HIS A 80 6.75 11.35 2.99
C HIS A 80 5.40 11.03 3.63
N GLU A 81 4.35 10.79 2.84
CA GLU A 81 3.02 10.44 3.36
C GLU A 81 2.96 9.02 3.95
N LEU A 82 3.99 8.22 3.78
CA LEU A 82 4.12 6.91 4.44
C LEU A 82 4.75 7.02 5.85
N ILE A 83 5.45 8.12 6.14
CA ILE A 83 6.24 8.25 7.37
C ILE A 83 5.35 8.27 8.61
N GLY A 84 4.22 8.99 8.58
CA GLY A 84 3.31 9.07 9.72
C GLY A 84 2.75 7.71 10.13
N THR A 85 2.36 6.90 9.16
CA THR A 85 1.89 5.53 9.40
C THR A 85 2.99 4.64 9.99
N LEU A 86 4.21 4.74 9.45
CA LEU A 86 5.36 4.01 9.98
C LEU A 86 5.68 4.41 11.42
N LEU A 87 5.75 5.70 11.70
CA LEU A 87 6.02 6.21 13.04
C LEU A 87 4.95 5.78 14.05
N TYR A 88 3.67 5.81 13.66
CA TYR A 88 2.58 5.29 14.46
C TYR A 88 2.79 3.82 14.82
N LEU A 89 3.09 2.99 13.82
CA LEU A 89 3.22 1.54 14.03
C LEU A 89 4.42 1.16 14.89
N VAL A 90 5.52 1.90 14.83
CA VAL A 90 6.73 1.61 15.63
C VAL A 90 6.70 2.21 17.03
N ASN A 91 5.76 3.09 17.31
CA ASN A 91 5.61 3.73 18.61
C ASN A 91 4.70 2.88 19.53
N ASN A 92 5.29 2.20 20.48
CA ASN A 92 4.54 1.34 21.41
C ASN A 92 3.52 2.09 22.26
N ASP A 93 3.77 3.35 22.60
CA ASP A 93 2.82 4.15 23.36
C ASP A 93 1.58 4.50 22.55
N ALA A 94 1.75 4.68 21.23
CA ALA A 94 0.64 5.00 20.33
C ALA A 94 -0.09 3.76 19.80
N SER A 95 0.63 2.67 19.56
CA SER A 95 0.09 1.49 18.85
C SER A 95 0.42 0.15 19.51
N GLY A 96 0.71 0.16 20.81
CA GLY A 96 1.16 -1.03 21.53
C GLY A 96 0.19 -2.22 21.49
N PHE A 97 -1.08 -2.00 21.21
CA PHE A 97 -2.08 -3.07 21.05
C PHE A 97 -2.46 -3.36 19.59
N VAL A 98 -1.83 -2.67 18.64
CA VAL A 98 -2.02 -2.89 17.20
C VAL A 98 -1.05 -3.96 16.72
N ASN A 99 -1.56 -5.10 16.29
CA ASN A 99 -0.75 -6.25 15.90
C ASN A 99 -1.48 -7.07 14.82
N GLY A 100 -0.79 -7.46 13.77
CA GLY A 100 -1.35 -8.26 12.68
C GLY A 100 -2.19 -7.48 11.68
N VAL A 101 -2.09 -6.15 11.66
CA VAL A 101 -2.85 -5.32 10.72
C VAL A 101 -2.04 -5.02 9.46
N CYS A 102 -2.76 -4.73 8.39
CA CYS A 102 -2.21 -4.16 7.18
C CYS A 102 -2.94 -2.84 6.91
N ILE A 103 -2.22 -1.73 6.94
CA ILE A 103 -2.79 -0.39 6.81
C ILE A 103 -2.63 0.10 5.37
N PRO A 104 -3.72 0.30 4.61
CA PRO A 104 -3.63 0.93 3.30
C PRO A 104 -3.30 2.42 3.42
N VAL A 105 -2.36 2.86 2.59
CA VAL A 105 -2.04 4.29 2.39
C VAL A 105 -2.09 4.52 0.88
N ASP A 106 -3.30 4.71 0.34
CA ASP A 106 -3.55 4.50 -1.08
C ASP A 106 -4.57 5.46 -1.72
N GLY A 107 -4.92 6.54 -1.05
CA GLY A 107 -5.90 7.50 -1.57
C GLY A 107 -7.28 6.89 -1.83
N ALA A 108 -7.64 5.86 -1.08
CA ALA A 108 -8.89 5.09 -1.19
C ALA A 108 -8.95 4.14 -2.42
N PHE A 109 -7.82 3.87 -3.07
CA PHE A 109 -7.79 2.94 -4.22
C PHE A 109 -8.41 1.58 -3.89
N SER A 110 -8.04 0.97 -2.76
CA SER A 110 -8.53 -0.35 -2.37
C SER A 110 -9.98 -0.35 -1.89
N ALA A 111 -10.51 0.80 -1.51
CA ALA A 111 -11.90 0.95 -1.04
C ALA A 111 -12.88 1.24 -2.19
N TYR A 112 -12.37 1.61 -3.36
CA TYR A 112 -13.19 2.02 -4.49
C TYR A 112 -13.71 0.82 -5.27
N SER A 113 -15.03 0.69 -5.36
CA SER A 113 -15.69 -0.42 -6.05
C SER A 113 -15.87 -0.20 -7.56
N GLY A 114 -15.63 1.00 -8.06
CA GLY A 114 -15.85 1.37 -9.46
C GLY A 114 -17.26 1.87 -9.77
N VAL A 115 -18.11 1.93 -8.77
CA VAL A 115 -19.49 2.43 -8.89
C VAL A 115 -19.82 3.40 -7.76
#